data_f6c503e9482a444be3a288fad8f9aace
#
_entry.id   f6c503e9482a444be3a288fad8f9aace
#
_cell.length_a   1.000
_cell.length_b   1.000
_cell.length_c   1.000
_cell.angle_alpha   90.00
_cell.angle_beta   90.00
_cell.angle_gamma   90.00
#
_symmetry.space_group_name_H-M   'P 1'
#
loop_
_entity.id
_entity.type
_entity.pdbx_description
1 polymer ?
#
loop_
_entity_poly.entity_id
_entity_poly.type
_entity_poly.pdbx_seq_one_letter_code
_entity_poly.pdbx_strand_id
1 'polypeptide(L)'
;REDFYRDFDDPIERAFIAPTVSWAISDRTDLLIELEYSNETRPADFNGLPALGDRVADVPFDRITGEPGDDAQNEFLRVGYQFEHRFSDNWKVRNSFRYIDLDSEFVSNVVARAINEDTGDLFRVWIQNEQPSESYELQTNVVGEFNTGSIEHTLLAGIDLYRRDGQNRRRIDFGRQPLFNIFDPVYGVPRPDSFSEPPPLITEFRTDNLGLYVQDQVALSDNLFLLAGLRYDTVTQETENFELNTDVDQSDDAFTPRIGIVYQPIDEISLYTSYSTSFGPNSGTTRDGNILDPEEGEQFEIGVRAELLGDRLFANLALFDITKQNVATADPNALPGENFVVATGEQRSRGIELDMIGEILPGWNIVANYAYTDTEITEDNTGLEGNRLFGVPEHNANLWTTYEIQTGDLAGLEFGIGVNYVSDRFGDNDNSFVLEEYFLTNAAISYQRDNWRAGLNIRNLFDVQYIDSSEGSRLIENRPGEGLTIIGSVSVEF
;
A
#
# COMPACT_ATOMS: atom_id res chain seq x y z
N ARG A 1 22.51 -8.07 -5.61
CA ARG A 1 22.69 -6.81 -6.33
C ARG A 1 21.71 -6.76 -7.47
N GLU A 2 20.97 -5.69 -7.58
CA GLU A 2 20.01 -5.40 -8.63
C GLU A 2 20.28 -3.98 -9.14
N ASP A 3 20.23 -3.77 -10.45
CA ASP A 3 20.41 -2.42 -11.01
C ASP A 3 19.05 -1.71 -10.98
N PHE A 4 19.02 -0.49 -10.49
CA PHE A 4 17.83 0.34 -10.49
C PHE A 4 17.63 0.92 -11.89
N TYR A 5 16.39 0.90 -12.40
CA TYR A 5 16.09 1.25 -13.81
C TYR A 5 16.28 2.74 -14.15
N ARG A 6 16.39 3.59 -13.14
CA ARG A 6 16.68 5.04 -13.24
C ARG A 6 17.75 5.41 -12.23
N ASP A 7 19.00 5.23 -12.57
CA ASP A 7 20.10 5.55 -11.68
C ASP A 7 21.36 6.01 -12.44
N PHE A 8 22.38 6.32 -11.66
CA PHE A 8 23.71 6.64 -12.13
C PHE A 8 24.66 5.42 -12.02
N ASP A 9 24.21 4.22 -12.28
CA ASP A 9 24.91 2.94 -12.08
C ASP A 9 25.03 2.55 -10.57
N ASP A 10 24.24 3.15 -9.69
CA ASP A 10 24.21 2.80 -8.26
C ASP A 10 23.29 1.58 -8.05
N PRO A 11 23.79 0.46 -7.52
CA PRO A 11 23.01 -0.76 -7.39
C PRO A 11 22.13 -0.74 -6.16
N ILE A 12 21.04 -1.52 -6.20
CA ILE A 12 20.35 -1.95 -4.98
C ILE A 12 21.20 -3.04 -4.33
N GLU A 13 21.62 -2.82 -3.09
CA GLU A 13 22.32 -3.80 -2.27
C GLU A 13 21.41 -4.26 -1.14
N ARG A 14 21.17 -5.56 -1.05
CA ARG A 14 20.28 -6.12 -0.04
C ARG A 14 20.87 -7.37 0.58
N ALA A 15 20.85 -7.42 1.92
CA ALA A 15 21.04 -8.62 2.71
C ALA A 15 19.70 -8.97 3.36
N PHE A 16 19.27 -10.24 3.21
CA PHE A 16 18.00 -10.70 3.73
C PHE A 16 18.12 -12.10 4.32
N ILE A 17 17.61 -12.31 5.53
CA ILE A 17 17.51 -13.61 6.19
C ILE A 17 16.19 -13.71 6.95
N ALA A 18 15.43 -14.80 6.73
CA ALA A 18 14.11 -15.00 7.34
C ALA A 18 13.88 -16.46 7.79
N PRO A 19 14.57 -16.94 8.82
CA PRO A 19 14.31 -18.26 9.35
C PRO A 19 12.97 -18.34 10.07
N THR A 20 12.27 -19.45 9.85
CA THR A 20 11.00 -19.79 10.49
C THR A 20 11.10 -21.18 11.10
N VAL A 21 10.62 -21.33 12.34
CA VAL A 21 10.59 -22.62 13.05
C VAL A 21 9.14 -22.94 13.41
N SER A 22 8.61 -24.03 12.84
CA SER A 22 7.32 -24.59 13.20
C SER A 22 7.51 -25.76 14.16
N TRP A 23 6.84 -25.71 15.31
CA TRP A 23 6.90 -26.72 16.35
C TRP A 23 5.50 -27.21 16.74
N ALA A 24 5.17 -28.44 16.36
CA ALA A 24 4.00 -29.15 16.87
C ALA A 24 4.30 -29.65 18.28
N ILE A 25 3.94 -28.86 19.32
CA ILE A 25 4.18 -29.17 20.73
C ILE A 25 3.35 -30.41 21.13
N SER A 26 2.14 -30.51 20.58
CA SER A 26 1.26 -31.67 20.72
C SER A 26 0.27 -31.70 19.51
N ASP A 27 -0.55 -32.76 19.43
CA ASP A 27 -1.61 -32.89 18.41
C ASP A 27 -2.61 -31.70 18.40
N ARG A 28 -2.62 -30.88 19.45
CA ARG A 28 -3.55 -29.76 19.65
C ARG A 28 -2.86 -28.41 19.88
N THR A 29 -1.53 -28.38 19.79
CA THR A 29 -0.78 -27.17 20.14
C THR A 29 0.34 -26.95 19.14
N ASP A 30 0.27 -25.87 18.43
CA ASP A 30 1.22 -25.46 17.41
C ASP A 30 1.86 -24.12 17.80
N LEU A 31 3.17 -24.00 17.60
CA LEU A 31 3.95 -22.79 17.78
C LEU A 31 4.80 -22.53 16.54
N LEU A 32 4.65 -21.36 15.95
CA LEU A 32 5.49 -20.84 14.89
C LEU A 32 6.35 -19.72 15.48
N ILE A 33 7.65 -19.75 15.24
CA ILE A 33 8.59 -18.68 15.62
C ILE A 33 9.19 -18.13 14.33
N GLU A 34 9.19 -16.81 14.19
CA GLU A 34 9.64 -16.10 13.01
C GLU A 34 10.71 -15.08 13.38
N LEU A 35 11.77 -15.03 12.59
CA LEU A 35 12.75 -13.96 12.60
C LEU A 35 12.94 -13.48 11.15
N GLU A 36 13.01 -12.19 10.96
CA GLU A 36 13.34 -11.58 9.68
C GLU A 36 14.30 -10.43 9.92
N TYR A 37 15.38 -10.42 9.16
CA TYR A 37 16.32 -9.32 9.12
C TYR A 37 16.57 -8.92 7.68
N SER A 38 16.50 -7.65 7.40
CA SER A 38 16.83 -7.07 6.10
C SER A 38 17.66 -5.81 6.28
N ASN A 39 18.71 -5.68 5.49
CA ASN A 39 19.46 -4.45 5.36
C ASN A 39 19.55 -4.12 3.87
N GLU A 40 19.05 -2.96 3.48
CA GLU A 40 18.95 -2.54 2.09
C GLU A 40 19.49 -1.12 1.93
N THR A 41 20.35 -0.95 0.93
CA THR A 41 20.74 0.37 0.40
C THR A 41 20.29 0.43 -1.06
N ARG A 42 19.58 1.49 -1.41
CA ARG A 42 19.10 1.71 -2.77
C ARG A 42 19.19 3.17 -3.18
N PRO A 43 19.30 3.47 -4.48
CA PRO A 43 19.17 4.83 -4.98
C PRO A 43 17.86 5.46 -4.54
N ALA A 44 17.90 6.72 -4.13
CA ALA A 44 16.73 7.47 -3.70
C ALA A 44 16.28 8.42 -4.79
N ASP A 45 15.26 8.02 -5.56
CA ASP A 45 14.59 8.88 -6.55
C ASP A 45 13.29 9.44 -5.99
N PHE A 46 13.42 10.40 -5.07
CA PHE A 46 12.23 11.03 -4.47
C PHE A 46 11.52 11.97 -5.41
N ASN A 47 12.25 12.56 -6.34
CA ASN A 47 11.68 13.67 -7.10
C ASN A 47 10.78 13.18 -8.24
N GLY A 48 11.07 12.01 -8.86
CA GLY A 48 10.38 11.66 -10.08
C GLY A 48 10.54 12.75 -11.15
N LEU A 49 9.51 12.94 -11.98
CA LEU A 49 9.46 14.01 -12.97
C LEU A 49 8.46 15.11 -12.56
N PRO A 50 8.78 16.40 -12.66
CA PRO A 50 7.84 17.47 -12.35
C PRO A 50 6.77 17.60 -13.44
N ALA A 51 5.62 18.17 -13.09
CA ALA A 51 4.61 18.59 -14.05
C ALA A 51 4.93 19.99 -14.60
N LEU A 52 4.70 20.18 -15.90
CA LEU A 52 4.76 21.47 -16.61
C LEU A 52 3.43 21.70 -17.33
N GLY A 53 2.75 22.79 -17.05
CA GLY A 53 1.41 23.02 -17.58
C GLY A 53 0.43 21.96 -17.10
N ASP A 54 -0.24 21.26 -18.01
CA ASP A 54 -1.31 20.27 -17.73
C ASP A 54 -0.86 18.80 -17.74
N ARG A 55 0.46 18.52 -17.81
CA ARG A 55 1.02 17.17 -17.87
C ARG A 55 2.40 17.06 -17.24
N VAL A 56 2.92 15.85 -17.09
CA VAL A 56 4.31 15.61 -16.69
C VAL A 56 5.26 16.13 -17.78
N ALA A 57 6.42 16.68 -17.38
CA ALA A 57 7.40 17.27 -18.27
C ALA A 57 7.83 16.30 -19.37
N ASP A 58 7.86 16.78 -20.62
CA ASP A 58 8.33 16.03 -21.79
C ASP A 58 9.87 16.00 -21.81
N VAL A 59 10.43 15.09 -21.02
CA VAL A 59 11.86 14.82 -20.90
C VAL A 59 12.08 13.30 -20.98
N PRO A 60 13.32 12.82 -21.24
CA PRO A 60 13.61 11.40 -21.19
C PRO A 60 13.13 10.76 -19.87
N PHE A 61 12.47 9.61 -19.93
CA PHE A 61 11.88 8.93 -18.77
C PHE A 61 12.93 8.40 -17.77
N ASP A 62 14.16 8.21 -18.23
CA ASP A 62 15.33 7.90 -17.41
C ASP A 62 15.96 9.13 -16.74
N ARG A 63 15.40 10.34 -16.98
CA ARG A 63 15.86 11.58 -16.35
C ARG A 63 15.73 11.51 -14.84
N ILE A 64 16.86 11.65 -14.13
CA ILE A 64 16.90 11.78 -12.68
C ILE A 64 17.01 13.27 -12.33
N THR A 65 16.18 13.70 -11.38
CA THR A 65 16.21 15.08 -10.89
C THR A 65 16.94 15.23 -9.54
N GLY A 66 17.42 14.11 -8.99
CA GLY A 66 18.36 14.01 -7.87
C GLY A 66 19.81 14.20 -8.27
N GLU A 67 20.73 13.76 -7.42
CA GLU A 67 22.17 13.76 -7.65
C GLU A 67 22.74 12.34 -7.52
N PRO A 68 23.86 12.02 -8.20
CA PRO A 68 24.54 10.74 -8.03
C PRO A 68 24.85 10.45 -6.55
N GLY A 69 24.51 9.23 -6.09
CA GLY A 69 24.71 8.81 -4.71
C GLY A 69 23.67 9.36 -3.72
N ASP A 70 22.51 9.83 -4.19
CA ASP A 70 21.33 10.00 -3.34
C ASP A 70 20.83 8.61 -2.94
N ASP A 71 20.94 8.25 -1.64
CA ASP A 71 20.69 6.92 -1.12
C ASP A 71 19.57 6.91 -0.09
N ALA A 72 18.81 5.82 -0.10
CA ALA A 72 17.93 5.40 1.00
C ALA A 72 18.49 4.12 1.62
N GLN A 73 18.66 4.11 2.93
CA GLN A 73 19.11 2.97 3.71
C GLN A 73 17.98 2.53 4.64
N ASN A 74 17.69 1.21 4.64
CA ASN A 74 16.69 0.64 5.51
C ASN A 74 17.27 -0.58 6.21
N GLU A 75 17.25 -0.57 7.54
CA GLU A 75 17.52 -1.73 8.38
C GLU A 75 16.23 -2.14 9.06
N PHE A 76 15.87 -3.41 8.93
CA PHE A 76 14.61 -3.96 9.43
C PHE A 76 14.88 -5.25 10.19
N LEU A 77 14.36 -5.33 11.41
CA LEU A 77 14.33 -6.53 12.22
C LEU A 77 12.90 -6.82 12.66
N ARG A 78 12.43 -8.04 12.42
CA ARG A 78 11.18 -8.55 12.96
C ARG A 78 11.42 -9.84 13.71
N VAL A 79 10.89 -9.92 14.94
CA VAL A 79 10.88 -11.12 15.75
C VAL A 79 9.47 -11.37 16.23
N GLY A 80 8.95 -12.59 16.07
CA GLY A 80 7.60 -12.87 16.49
C GLY A 80 7.33 -14.36 16.70
N TYR A 81 6.13 -14.61 17.20
CA TYR A 81 5.59 -15.96 17.26
C TYR A 81 4.08 -15.97 16.99
N GLN A 82 3.60 -17.12 16.57
CA GLN A 82 2.18 -17.45 16.47
C GLN A 82 1.95 -18.76 17.24
N PHE A 83 1.02 -18.74 18.17
CA PHE A 83 0.64 -19.86 18.99
C PHE A 83 -0.83 -20.19 18.77
N GLU A 84 -1.14 -21.46 18.49
CA GLU A 84 -2.52 -21.97 18.44
C GLU A 84 -2.67 -23.15 19.40
N HIS A 85 -3.73 -23.15 20.21
CA HIS A 85 -4.10 -24.27 21.04
C HIS A 85 -5.58 -24.62 20.86
N ARG A 86 -5.87 -25.88 20.55
CA ARG A 86 -7.23 -26.42 20.39
C ARG A 86 -7.67 -27.09 21.69
N PHE A 87 -8.53 -26.41 22.46
CA PHE A 87 -9.10 -26.96 23.69
C PHE A 87 -10.00 -28.17 23.39
N SER A 88 -10.73 -28.09 22.26
CA SER A 88 -11.57 -29.14 21.71
C SER A 88 -11.55 -29.06 20.19
N ASP A 89 -12.31 -29.88 19.52
CA ASP A 89 -12.45 -29.84 18.05
C ASP A 89 -13.16 -28.56 17.59
N ASN A 90 -13.94 -27.92 18.47
CA ASN A 90 -14.75 -26.74 18.18
C ASN A 90 -14.21 -25.44 18.78
N TRP A 91 -13.22 -25.49 19.68
CA TRP A 91 -12.73 -24.29 20.35
C TRP A 91 -11.22 -24.20 20.33
N LYS A 92 -10.72 -23.07 19.87
CA LYS A 92 -9.30 -22.77 19.85
C LYS A 92 -8.99 -21.35 20.27
N VAL A 93 -7.81 -21.17 20.86
CA VAL A 93 -7.19 -19.87 21.12
C VAL A 93 -6.00 -19.68 20.17
N ARG A 94 -5.88 -18.47 19.67
CA ARG A 94 -4.69 -18.00 18.95
C ARG A 94 -4.10 -16.84 19.70
N ASN A 95 -2.78 -16.82 19.79
CA ASN A 95 -2.03 -15.70 20.33
C ASN A 95 -0.82 -15.46 19.43
N SER A 96 -0.61 -14.22 19.05
CA SER A 96 0.56 -13.81 18.29
C SER A 96 1.20 -12.59 18.92
N PHE A 97 2.52 -12.55 18.87
CA PHE A 97 3.32 -11.39 19.26
C PHE A 97 4.29 -11.07 18.14
N ARG A 98 4.51 -9.79 17.92
CA ARG A 98 5.46 -9.29 16.93
C ARG A 98 6.18 -8.04 17.50
N TYR A 99 7.49 -8.06 17.43
CA TYR A 99 8.35 -6.90 17.61
C TYR A 99 8.95 -6.54 16.26
N ILE A 100 8.92 -5.27 15.91
CA ILE A 100 9.52 -4.73 14.69
C ILE A 100 10.39 -3.54 15.09
N ASP A 101 11.61 -3.54 14.57
CA ASP A 101 12.58 -2.45 14.65
C ASP A 101 12.92 -2.04 13.21
N LEU A 102 12.66 -0.79 12.89
CA LEU A 102 12.89 -0.21 11.57
C LEU A 102 13.73 1.05 11.73
N ASP A 103 14.90 1.07 11.10
CA ASP A 103 15.70 2.26 10.91
C ASP A 103 15.72 2.63 9.43
N SER A 104 15.21 3.81 9.10
CA SER A 104 15.16 4.33 7.74
C SER A 104 15.90 5.65 7.67
N GLU A 105 16.93 5.73 6.82
CA GLU A 105 17.77 6.90 6.68
C GLU A 105 17.88 7.35 5.21
N PHE A 106 17.75 8.67 5.03
CA PHE A 106 18.10 9.37 3.80
C PHE A 106 19.31 10.26 4.09
N VAL A 107 20.48 9.79 3.70
CA VAL A 107 21.76 10.28 4.23
C VAL A 107 22.07 11.71 3.81
N SER A 108 21.82 12.06 2.56
CA SER A 108 22.09 13.43 2.03
C SER A 108 21.50 13.53 0.62
N ASN A 109 20.20 13.67 0.52
CA ASN A 109 19.50 13.62 -0.75
C ASN A 109 19.05 15.01 -1.21
N VAL A 110 18.88 15.14 -2.52
CA VAL A 110 18.39 16.37 -3.12
C VAL A 110 16.89 16.27 -3.34
N VAL A 111 16.15 17.28 -2.84
CA VAL A 111 14.69 17.37 -3.05
C VAL A 111 14.32 18.67 -3.73
N ALA A 112 13.47 18.60 -4.75
CA ALA A 112 12.92 19.75 -5.44
C ALA A 112 11.97 20.55 -4.54
N ARG A 113 12.02 21.90 -4.64
CA ARG A 113 11.20 22.83 -3.85
C ARG A 113 10.40 23.78 -4.71
N ALA A 114 10.85 24.08 -5.92
CA ALA A 114 10.16 24.89 -6.87
C ALA A 114 10.67 24.63 -8.29
N ILE A 115 9.87 24.94 -9.28
CA ILE A 115 10.24 24.89 -10.69
C ILE A 115 9.81 26.17 -11.39
N ASN A 116 10.67 26.68 -12.27
CA ASN A 116 10.26 27.67 -13.25
C ASN A 116 9.75 26.91 -14.49
N GLU A 117 8.45 26.86 -14.67
CA GLU A 117 7.81 26.10 -15.75
C GLU A 117 8.18 26.61 -17.15
N ASP A 118 8.52 27.92 -17.29
CA ASP A 118 8.94 28.50 -18.58
C ASP A 118 10.34 28.09 -19.02
N THR A 119 11.24 27.88 -18.06
CA THR A 119 12.66 27.57 -18.34
C THR A 119 13.05 26.13 -18.02
N GLY A 120 12.28 25.42 -17.21
CA GLY A 120 12.62 24.11 -16.68
C GLY A 120 13.68 24.12 -15.55
N ASP A 121 13.94 25.31 -14.98
CA ASP A 121 14.89 25.44 -13.88
C ASP A 121 14.24 24.96 -12.58
N LEU A 122 14.78 23.87 -12.05
CA LEU A 122 14.35 23.22 -10.81
C LEU A 122 15.19 23.71 -9.65
N PHE A 123 14.54 24.24 -8.64
CA PHE A 123 15.12 24.70 -7.42
C PHE A 123 15.14 23.57 -6.40
N ARG A 124 16.33 23.16 -5.93
CA ARG A 124 16.51 21.99 -5.07
C ARG A 124 17.20 22.37 -3.78
N VAL A 125 17.01 21.56 -2.74
CA VAL A 125 17.71 21.65 -1.44
C VAL A 125 18.27 20.30 -1.05
N TRP A 126 19.32 20.28 -0.23
CA TRP A 126 19.81 19.08 0.39
C TRP A 126 19.01 18.76 1.65
N ILE A 127 18.64 17.48 1.83
CA ILE A 127 17.99 16.99 3.04
C ILE A 127 18.74 15.80 3.60
N GLN A 128 18.71 15.67 4.93
CA GLN A 128 19.00 14.46 5.67
C GLN A 128 17.76 14.11 6.50
N ASN A 129 17.35 12.86 6.51
CA ASN A 129 16.20 12.40 7.27
C ASN A 129 16.50 11.05 7.89
N GLU A 130 16.34 10.92 9.22
CA GLU A 130 16.50 9.70 9.99
C GLU A 130 15.17 9.39 10.67
N GLN A 131 14.65 8.17 10.50
CA GLN A 131 13.33 7.76 10.97
C GLN A 131 13.36 6.39 11.66
N PRO A 132 14.05 6.28 12.83
CA PRO A 132 13.97 5.06 13.61
C PRO A 132 12.58 4.87 14.22
N SER A 133 12.08 3.63 14.25
CA SER A 133 10.85 3.29 14.95
C SER A 133 10.84 1.85 15.42
N GLU A 134 10.24 1.64 16.61
CA GLU A 134 9.99 0.32 17.18
C GLU A 134 8.49 0.11 17.33
N SER A 135 8.01 -1.11 17.03
CA SER A 135 6.62 -1.46 17.28
C SER A 135 6.45 -2.81 17.96
N TYR A 136 5.41 -2.91 18.77
CA TYR A 136 5.02 -4.09 19.54
C TYR A 136 3.56 -4.38 19.24
N GLU A 137 3.28 -5.58 18.77
CA GLU A 137 1.93 -6.05 18.47
C GLU A 137 1.66 -7.33 19.27
N LEU A 138 0.56 -7.37 20.00
CA LEU A 138 0.05 -8.55 20.66
C LEU A 138 -1.41 -8.75 20.30
N GLN A 139 -1.73 -9.89 19.71
CA GLN A 139 -3.09 -10.26 19.39
C GLN A 139 -3.46 -11.55 20.09
N THR A 140 -4.64 -11.61 20.70
CA THR A 140 -5.19 -12.81 21.29
C THR A 140 -6.64 -12.96 20.90
N ASN A 141 -7.02 -14.10 20.31
CA ASN A 141 -8.40 -14.37 19.98
C ASN A 141 -8.80 -15.82 20.29
N VAL A 142 -10.09 -15.99 20.47
CA VAL A 142 -10.75 -17.29 20.63
C VAL A 142 -11.72 -17.46 19.46
N VAL A 143 -11.66 -18.63 18.84
CA VAL A 143 -12.63 -19.06 17.82
C VAL A 143 -13.40 -20.24 18.40
N GLY A 144 -14.73 -20.18 18.30
CA GLY A 144 -15.60 -21.21 18.82
C GLY A 144 -16.74 -21.53 17.86
N GLU A 145 -16.98 -22.81 17.63
CA GLU A 145 -18.09 -23.31 16.85
C GLU A 145 -19.12 -23.95 17.80
N PHE A 146 -20.38 -23.54 17.71
CA PHE A 146 -21.46 -24.08 18.53
C PHE A 146 -22.84 -23.93 17.85
N ASN A 147 -23.83 -24.64 18.37
CA ASN A 147 -25.17 -24.61 17.81
C ASN A 147 -26.18 -24.05 18.82
N THR A 148 -27.10 -23.22 18.33
CA THR A 148 -28.29 -22.79 19.07
C THR A 148 -29.52 -23.37 18.39
N GLY A 149 -29.92 -24.58 18.81
CA GLY A 149 -30.91 -25.34 18.13
C GLY A 149 -30.40 -25.87 16.78
N SER A 150 -31.03 -25.45 15.68
CA SER A 150 -30.56 -25.78 14.31
C SER A 150 -29.64 -24.74 13.69
N ILE A 151 -29.33 -23.67 14.41
CA ILE A 151 -28.53 -22.57 13.91
C ILE A 151 -27.07 -22.83 14.32
N GLU A 152 -26.17 -22.79 13.33
CA GLU A 152 -24.73 -22.94 13.57
C GLU A 152 -24.07 -21.57 13.70
N HIS A 153 -23.14 -21.44 14.64
CA HIS A 153 -22.40 -20.23 14.95
C HIS A 153 -20.90 -20.48 14.86
N THR A 154 -20.18 -19.56 14.23
CA THR A 154 -18.72 -19.45 14.34
C THR A 154 -18.38 -18.11 14.99
N LEU A 155 -18.15 -18.15 16.30
CA LEU A 155 -17.84 -16.97 17.12
C LEU A 155 -16.32 -16.69 17.09
N LEU A 156 -15.96 -15.44 16.88
CA LEU A 156 -14.62 -14.90 17.07
C LEU A 156 -14.69 -13.77 18.12
N ALA A 157 -13.85 -13.85 19.16
CA ALA A 157 -13.70 -12.76 20.12
C ALA A 157 -12.22 -12.54 20.44
N GLY A 158 -11.77 -11.31 20.54
CA GLY A 158 -10.34 -11.05 20.73
C GLY A 158 -10.00 -9.67 21.25
N ILE A 159 -8.71 -9.53 21.53
CA ILE A 159 -8.03 -8.31 21.95
C ILE A 159 -6.77 -8.13 21.14
N ASP A 160 -6.56 -6.89 20.68
CA ASP A 160 -5.34 -6.44 20.00
C ASP A 160 -4.71 -5.32 20.83
N LEU A 161 -3.41 -5.42 21.03
CA LEU A 161 -2.59 -4.38 21.65
C LEU A 161 -1.51 -3.98 20.66
N TYR A 162 -1.35 -2.70 20.41
CA TYR A 162 -0.32 -2.14 19.55
C TYR A 162 0.34 -0.96 20.24
N ARG A 163 1.66 -0.89 20.17
CA ARG A 163 2.46 0.29 20.51
C ARG A 163 3.48 0.52 19.43
N ARG A 164 3.64 1.78 19.05
CA ARG A 164 4.72 2.26 18.20
C ARG A 164 5.35 3.50 18.81
N ASP A 165 6.66 3.44 19.00
CA ASP A 165 7.52 4.56 19.35
C ASP A 165 8.37 4.90 18.14
N GLY A 166 8.57 6.18 17.83
CA GLY A 166 9.43 6.58 16.73
C GLY A 166 9.91 8.01 16.83
N GLN A 167 10.88 8.32 15.98
CA GLN A 167 11.45 9.65 15.87
C GLN A 167 11.59 10.02 14.39
N ASN A 168 11.33 11.28 14.06
CA ASN A 168 11.70 11.87 12.79
C ASN A 168 12.72 12.98 13.04
N ARG A 169 13.95 12.78 12.56
CA ARG A 169 15.03 13.76 12.65
C ARG A 169 15.38 14.24 11.25
N ARG A 170 15.04 15.48 10.94
CA ARG A 170 15.19 16.06 9.60
C ARG A 170 16.10 17.30 9.64
N ARG A 171 17.00 17.41 8.66
CA ARG A 171 17.80 18.60 8.40
C ARG A 171 17.63 19.02 6.96
N ILE A 172 17.57 20.32 6.71
CA ILE A 172 17.44 20.91 5.37
C ILE A 172 18.52 21.99 5.24
N ASP A 173 19.36 21.87 4.22
CA ASP A 173 20.34 22.91 3.87
C ASP A 173 19.74 23.85 2.80
N PHE A 174 19.31 25.05 3.22
CA PHE A 174 18.82 26.09 2.32
C PHE A 174 19.96 26.98 1.78
N GLY A 175 21.16 26.90 2.34
CA GLY A 175 22.31 27.73 1.95
C GLY A 175 22.96 27.29 0.65
N ARG A 176 22.84 26.02 0.32
CA ARG A 176 23.36 25.43 -0.91
C ARG A 176 22.20 24.96 -1.76
N GLN A 177 21.96 25.67 -2.84
CA GLN A 177 20.83 25.43 -3.72
C GLN A 177 21.34 24.91 -5.06
N PRO A 178 21.43 23.58 -5.25
CA PRO A 178 21.87 23.00 -6.50
C PRO A 178 20.83 23.28 -7.60
N LEU A 179 21.02 24.34 -8.37
CA LEU A 179 20.18 24.63 -9.54
C LEU A 179 20.35 23.50 -10.56
N PHE A 180 19.23 23.12 -11.15
CA PHE A 180 19.17 22.02 -12.09
C PHE A 180 18.15 22.34 -13.19
N ASN A 181 18.56 22.26 -14.43
CA ASN A 181 17.62 22.42 -15.54
C ASN A 181 17.19 21.03 -16.06
N ILE A 182 15.88 20.75 -16.08
CA ILE A 182 15.35 19.43 -16.45
C ILE A 182 15.60 19.10 -17.93
N PHE A 183 15.79 20.11 -18.81
CA PHE A 183 16.07 19.95 -20.24
C PHE A 183 17.54 19.81 -20.55
N ASP A 184 18.42 20.46 -19.76
CA ASP A 184 19.88 20.44 -19.90
C ASP A 184 20.55 20.19 -18.53
N PRO A 185 20.50 18.95 -18.01
CA PRO A 185 20.94 18.62 -16.66
C PRO A 185 22.46 18.66 -16.51
N VAL A 186 22.93 19.24 -15.42
CA VAL A 186 24.31 19.18 -14.97
C VAL A 186 24.32 18.57 -13.58
N TYR A 187 24.97 17.40 -13.46
CA TYR A 187 25.09 16.64 -12.22
C TYR A 187 26.44 16.87 -11.54
N GLY A 188 26.55 16.38 -10.30
CA GLY A 188 27.78 16.38 -9.52
C GLY A 188 27.97 17.65 -8.68
N VAL A 189 26.86 18.23 -8.25
CA VAL A 189 26.92 19.34 -7.27
C VAL A 189 27.49 18.80 -5.96
N PRO A 190 28.55 19.46 -5.39
CA PRO A 190 29.17 18.97 -4.17
C PRO A 190 28.18 18.89 -3.00
N ARG A 191 28.11 17.71 -2.39
CA ARG A 191 27.34 17.48 -1.16
C ARG A 191 27.86 18.35 -0.02
N PRO A 192 27.00 18.78 0.91
CA PRO A 192 27.45 19.41 2.14
C PRO A 192 28.23 18.39 2.98
N ASP A 193 29.40 18.80 3.49
CA ASP A 193 30.20 17.95 4.39
C ASP A 193 29.51 17.70 5.74
N SER A 194 28.61 18.60 6.12
CA SER A 194 27.77 18.46 7.31
C SER A 194 26.51 19.35 7.21
N PHE A 195 25.44 18.91 7.82
CA PHE A 195 24.21 19.67 8.08
C PHE A 195 24.32 20.31 9.47
N SER A 196 25.19 21.31 9.62
CA SER A 196 25.41 21.95 10.92
C SER A 196 24.44 23.08 11.24
N GLU A 197 23.81 23.64 10.22
CA GLU A 197 22.85 24.75 10.31
C GLU A 197 21.77 24.61 9.25
N PRO A 198 20.47 24.72 9.56
CA PRO A 198 19.90 24.88 10.91
C PRO A 198 20.00 23.61 11.77
N PRO A 199 19.70 23.69 13.08
CA PRO A 199 19.59 22.50 13.91
C PRO A 199 18.53 21.53 13.36
N PRO A 200 18.62 20.23 13.64
CA PRO A 200 17.65 19.27 13.14
C PRO A 200 16.24 19.57 13.68
N LEU A 201 15.24 19.44 12.81
CA LEU A 201 13.84 19.34 13.22
C LEU A 201 13.66 17.95 13.82
N ILE A 202 13.31 17.84 15.10
CA ILE A 202 13.13 16.56 15.78
C ILE A 202 11.70 16.49 16.27
N THR A 203 11.02 15.42 15.85
CA THR A 203 9.69 15.05 16.34
C THR A 203 9.76 13.64 16.86
N GLU A 204 9.40 13.43 18.13
CA GLU A 204 9.17 12.11 18.71
C GLU A 204 7.67 11.83 18.78
N PHE A 205 7.31 10.58 18.51
CA PHE A 205 5.91 10.19 18.58
C PHE A 205 5.75 8.80 19.19
N ARG A 206 4.63 8.64 19.91
CA ARG A 206 4.15 7.36 20.41
C ARG A 206 2.69 7.18 20.04
N THR A 207 2.34 5.96 19.61
CA THR A 207 0.96 5.55 19.40
C THR A 207 0.69 4.27 20.15
N ASP A 208 -0.30 4.29 21.04
CA ASP A 208 -0.85 3.14 21.75
C ASP A 208 -2.26 2.85 21.24
N ASN A 209 -2.56 1.59 20.90
CA ASN A 209 -3.90 1.15 20.51
C ASN A 209 -4.31 -0.10 21.30
N LEU A 210 -5.55 -0.08 21.80
CA LEU A 210 -6.25 -1.25 22.34
C LEU A 210 -7.51 -1.46 21.52
N GLY A 211 -7.63 -2.65 20.89
CA GLY A 211 -8.82 -3.10 20.18
C GLY A 211 -9.49 -4.27 20.88
N LEU A 212 -10.80 -4.20 21.10
CA LEU A 212 -11.62 -5.30 21.58
C LEU A 212 -12.67 -5.63 20.53
N TYR A 213 -12.79 -6.89 20.14
CA TYR A 213 -13.74 -7.25 19.09
C TYR A 213 -14.46 -8.57 19.35
N VAL A 214 -15.68 -8.62 18.82
CA VAL A 214 -16.50 -9.82 18.75
C VAL A 214 -17.19 -9.89 17.40
N GLN A 215 -17.24 -11.08 16.82
CA GLN A 215 -17.92 -11.35 15.58
C GLN A 215 -18.57 -12.72 15.64
N ASP A 216 -19.77 -12.84 15.10
CA ASP A 216 -20.46 -14.11 14.91
C ASP A 216 -20.84 -14.30 13.44
N GLN A 217 -20.46 -15.43 12.90
CA GLN A 217 -20.96 -15.90 11.61
C GLN A 217 -22.02 -16.95 11.87
N VAL A 218 -23.23 -16.70 11.44
CA VAL A 218 -24.44 -17.48 11.74
C VAL A 218 -24.97 -18.13 10.48
N ALA A 219 -25.00 -19.45 10.42
CA ALA A 219 -25.70 -20.19 9.37
C ALA A 219 -27.19 -20.31 9.77
N LEU A 220 -28.01 -19.35 9.25
CA LEU A 220 -29.46 -19.31 9.51
C LEU A 220 -30.20 -20.47 8.83
N SER A 221 -29.65 -20.95 7.71
CA SER A 221 -30.06 -22.14 6.97
C SER A 221 -28.90 -22.60 6.10
N ASP A 222 -29.03 -23.72 5.39
CA ASP A 222 -28.00 -24.29 4.52
C ASP A 222 -27.53 -23.32 3.42
N ASN A 223 -28.34 -22.28 3.11
CA ASN A 223 -28.08 -21.34 2.03
C ASN A 223 -28.18 -19.87 2.43
N LEU A 224 -28.29 -19.55 3.71
CA LEU A 224 -28.37 -18.17 4.21
C LEU A 224 -27.46 -17.97 5.41
N PHE A 225 -26.48 -17.07 5.27
CA PHE A 225 -25.49 -16.77 6.28
C PHE A 225 -25.54 -15.29 6.66
N LEU A 226 -25.42 -15.01 7.94
CA LEU A 226 -25.31 -13.68 8.52
C LEU A 226 -23.95 -13.55 9.18
N LEU A 227 -23.24 -12.46 8.92
CA LEU A 227 -22.06 -12.03 9.67
C LEU A 227 -22.44 -10.77 10.45
N ALA A 228 -22.17 -10.74 11.75
CA ALA A 228 -22.32 -9.54 12.57
C ALA A 228 -21.07 -9.39 13.46
N GLY A 229 -20.48 -8.21 13.47
CA GLY A 229 -19.31 -7.92 14.26
C GLY A 229 -19.34 -6.51 14.85
N LEU A 230 -18.69 -6.36 15.97
CA LEU A 230 -18.48 -5.08 16.63
C LEU A 230 -17.05 -5.03 17.16
N ARG A 231 -16.36 -3.93 16.89
CA ARG A 231 -15.05 -3.65 17.45
C ARG A 231 -15.09 -2.32 18.19
N TYR A 232 -14.41 -2.27 19.31
CA TYR A 232 -14.11 -1.04 20.05
C TYR A 232 -12.60 -0.82 20.03
N ASP A 233 -12.18 0.34 19.57
CA ASP A 233 -10.78 0.76 19.59
C ASP A 233 -10.63 1.99 20.47
N THR A 234 -9.51 2.08 21.20
CA THR A 234 -9.03 3.31 21.79
C THR A 234 -7.58 3.51 21.35
N VAL A 235 -7.28 4.71 20.87
CA VAL A 235 -5.97 5.13 20.39
C VAL A 235 -5.49 6.33 21.19
N THR A 236 -4.27 6.26 21.71
CA THR A 236 -3.59 7.41 22.32
C THR A 236 -2.37 7.75 21.45
N GLN A 237 -2.27 9.02 21.05
CA GLN A 237 -1.15 9.58 20.30
C GLN A 237 -0.46 10.64 21.14
N GLU A 238 0.84 10.50 21.36
CA GLU A 238 1.71 11.48 22.00
C GLU A 238 2.70 11.99 20.93
N THR A 239 2.87 13.29 20.80
CA THR A 239 3.81 13.91 19.86
C THR A 239 4.55 15.04 20.53
N GLU A 240 5.88 14.93 20.62
CA GLU A 240 6.76 15.98 21.09
C GLU A 240 7.54 16.58 19.91
N ASN A 241 7.38 17.89 19.69
CA ASN A 241 8.12 18.63 18.67
C ASN A 241 9.12 19.58 19.36
N PHE A 242 10.40 19.26 19.26
CA PHE A 242 11.47 19.99 19.98
C PHE A 242 11.75 21.37 19.41
N GLU A 243 11.44 21.62 18.11
CA GLU A 243 11.63 22.94 17.52
C GLU A 243 10.53 23.92 17.97
N LEU A 244 9.29 23.45 17.94
CA LEU A 244 8.12 24.23 18.34
C LEU A 244 7.94 24.25 19.85
N ASN A 245 8.67 23.43 20.58
CA ASN A 245 8.53 23.19 22.02
C ASN A 245 7.08 22.87 22.39
N THR A 246 6.45 22.00 21.60
CA THR A 246 5.09 21.53 21.82
C THR A 246 5.09 20.06 22.20
N ASP A 247 4.25 19.73 23.18
CA ASP A 247 3.98 18.37 23.63
C ASP A 247 2.46 18.20 23.61
N VAL A 248 2.00 17.26 22.79
CA VAL A 248 0.56 17.04 22.54
C VAL A 248 0.22 15.58 22.82
N ASP A 249 -0.83 15.38 23.61
CA ASP A 249 -1.40 14.09 23.96
C ASP A 249 -2.89 14.10 23.57
N GLN A 250 -3.32 13.13 22.78
CA GLN A 250 -4.71 12.96 22.35
C GLN A 250 -5.12 11.50 22.47
N SER A 251 -6.33 11.28 23.00
CA SER A 251 -6.94 9.94 23.07
C SER A 251 -8.30 9.97 22.43
N ASP A 252 -8.53 9.05 21.51
CA ASP A 252 -9.78 8.88 20.77
C ASP A 252 -10.27 7.45 20.91
N ASP A 253 -11.59 7.27 20.80
CA ASP A 253 -12.19 5.94 20.81
C ASP A 253 -13.35 5.85 19.82
N ALA A 254 -13.56 4.64 19.30
CA ALA A 254 -14.63 4.37 18.35
C ALA A 254 -15.21 2.96 18.46
N PHE A 255 -16.49 2.85 18.09
CA PHE A 255 -17.12 1.59 17.79
C PHE A 255 -17.29 1.42 16.28
N THR A 256 -16.74 0.34 15.75
CA THR A 256 -16.79 0.04 14.34
C THR A 256 -17.61 -1.24 14.09
N PRO A 257 -18.91 -1.11 13.81
CA PRO A 257 -19.78 -2.22 13.45
C PRO A 257 -19.51 -2.72 12.03
N ARG A 258 -19.77 -4.02 11.83
CA ARG A 258 -19.86 -4.62 10.50
C ARG A 258 -20.98 -5.64 10.44
N ILE A 259 -21.67 -5.70 9.33
CA ILE A 259 -22.73 -6.67 9.06
C ILE A 259 -22.65 -7.14 7.61
N GLY A 260 -22.88 -8.41 7.38
CA GLY A 260 -22.92 -9.00 6.04
C GLY A 260 -23.97 -10.11 5.95
N ILE A 261 -24.56 -10.24 4.79
CA ILE A 261 -25.51 -11.31 4.47
C ILE A 261 -25.02 -11.98 3.20
N VAL A 262 -24.99 -13.32 3.21
CA VAL A 262 -24.71 -14.13 2.03
C VAL A 262 -25.89 -15.07 1.82
N TYR A 263 -26.45 -15.04 0.61
CA TYR A 263 -27.48 -15.96 0.18
C TYR A 263 -27.00 -16.79 -1.01
N GLN A 264 -27.04 -18.12 -0.86
CA GLN A 264 -26.65 -19.09 -1.89
C GLN A 264 -27.89 -19.75 -2.49
N PRO A 265 -28.50 -19.20 -3.56
CA PRO A 265 -29.67 -19.80 -4.20
C PRO A 265 -29.38 -21.18 -4.78
N ILE A 266 -28.14 -21.41 -5.22
CA ILE A 266 -27.58 -22.69 -5.67
C ILE A 266 -26.10 -22.73 -5.20
N ASP A 267 -25.52 -23.93 -5.16
CA ASP A 267 -24.17 -24.12 -4.62
C ASP A 267 -23.11 -23.28 -5.35
N GLU A 268 -23.30 -23.05 -6.66
CA GLU A 268 -22.34 -22.33 -7.51
C GLU A 268 -22.49 -20.81 -7.46
N ILE A 269 -23.56 -20.25 -6.84
CA ILE A 269 -23.83 -18.81 -6.84
C ILE A 269 -24.05 -18.30 -5.42
N SER A 270 -23.28 -17.30 -5.02
CA SER A 270 -23.47 -16.55 -3.77
C SER A 270 -23.82 -15.10 -4.09
N LEU A 271 -24.92 -14.62 -3.56
CA LEU A 271 -25.29 -13.19 -3.54
C LEU A 271 -24.92 -12.65 -2.19
N TYR A 272 -24.24 -11.51 -2.13
CA TYR A 272 -23.87 -10.94 -0.84
C TYR A 272 -24.10 -9.43 -0.77
N THR A 273 -24.26 -8.94 0.43
CA THR A 273 -24.20 -7.51 0.75
C THR A 273 -23.52 -7.32 2.08
N SER A 274 -22.77 -6.24 2.22
CA SER A 274 -22.10 -5.90 3.44
C SER A 274 -22.12 -4.38 3.73
N TYR A 275 -22.09 -4.08 5.00
CA TYR A 275 -21.84 -2.75 5.54
C TYR A 275 -20.72 -2.85 6.56
N SER A 276 -19.75 -1.95 6.50
CA SER A 276 -18.65 -1.88 7.45
C SER A 276 -18.23 -0.43 7.68
N THR A 277 -17.73 -0.18 8.89
CA THR A 277 -17.11 1.09 9.25
C THR A 277 -15.67 0.88 9.64
N SER A 278 -14.86 1.94 9.53
CA SER A 278 -13.46 1.97 9.94
C SER A 278 -13.16 3.23 10.74
N PHE A 279 -12.08 3.16 11.52
CA PHE A 279 -11.57 4.23 12.34
C PHE A 279 -10.04 4.19 12.28
N GLY A 280 -9.40 5.34 12.18
CA GLY A 280 -7.95 5.43 12.15
C GLY A 280 -7.43 6.79 12.63
N PRO A 281 -6.28 6.83 13.35
CA PRO A 281 -5.69 8.09 13.75
C PRO A 281 -5.38 8.96 12.53
N ASN A 282 -5.64 10.26 12.66
CA ASN A 282 -5.33 11.24 11.64
C ASN A 282 -3.91 11.79 11.83
N SER A 283 -3.40 12.48 10.81
CA SER A 283 -2.10 13.15 10.84
C SER A 283 -2.26 14.65 10.56
N GLY A 284 -1.41 15.45 11.17
CA GLY A 284 -1.40 16.90 11.00
C GLY A 284 -1.67 17.62 12.33
N THR A 285 -1.47 18.94 12.31
CA THR A 285 -1.57 19.78 13.51
C THR A 285 -2.48 20.95 13.24
N THR A 286 -3.43 21.17 14.13
CA THR A 286 -4.28 22.36 14.11
C THR A 286 -3.48 23.60 14.51
N ARG A 287 -4.05 24.78 14.28
CA ARG A 287 -3.43 26.06 14.71
C ARG A 287 -3.18 26.13 16.20
N ASP A 288 -4.03 25.50 17.03
CA ASP A 288 -3.90 25.45 18.47
C ASP A 288 -2.88 24.38 18.95
N GLY A 289 -2.24 23.68 18.03
CA GLY A 289 -1.23 22.65 18.29
C GLY A 289 -1.81 21.27 18.59
N ASN A 290 -3.12 21.07 18.49
CA ASN A 290 -3.75 19.78 18.72
C ASN A 290 -3.58 18.83 17.49
N ILE A 291 -3.64 17.54 17.76
CA ILE A 291 -3.79 16.50 16.71
C ILE A 291 -5.22 16.57 16.16
N LEU A 292 -5.41 16.18 14.91
CA LEU A 292 -6.73 16.15 14.28
C LEU A 292 -7.61 15.02 14.82
N ASP A 293 -8.94 15.22 14.76
CA ASP A 293 -9.89 14.14 14.98
C ASP A 293 -9.60 12.97 14.03
N PRO A 294 -9.81 11.72 14.47
CA PRO A 294 -9.57 10.54 13.67
C PRO A 294 -10.36 10.51 12.36
N GLU A 295 -9.76 9.91 11.34
CA GLU A 295 -10.48 9.60 10.10
C GLU A 295 -11.47 8.47 10.34
N GLU A 296 -12.67 8.61 9.77
CA GLU A 296 -13.72 7.61 9.80
C GLU A 296 -14.05 7.16 8.37
N GLY A 297 -14.29 5.86 8.20
CA GLY A 297 -14.69 5.30 6.93
C GLY A 297 -16.00 4.53 7.03
N GLU A 298 -16.78 4.59 5.97
CA GLU A 298 -18.03 3.86 5.81
C GLU A 298 -18.08 3.22 4.44
N GLN A 299 -18.45 1.94 4.36
CA GLN A 299 -18.53 1.19 3.11
C GLN A 299 -19.81 0.39 3.02
N PHE A 300 -20.47 0.50 1.87
CA PHE A 300 -21.51 -0.40 1.40
C PHE A 300 -21.02 -1.20 0.20
N GLU A 301 -21.32 -2.49 0.20
CA GLU A 301 -21.01 -3.37 -0.92
C GLU A 301 -22.15 -4.35 -1.18
N ILE A 302 -22.40 -4.62 -2.46
CA ILE A 302 -23.27 -5.70 -2.93
C ILE A 302 -22.60 -6.42 -4.07
N GLY A 303 -22.66 -7.74 -4.08
CA GLY A 303 -21.98 -8.51 -5.11
C GLY A 303 -22.54 -9.90 -5.36
N VAL A 304 -21.96 -10.50 -6.38
CA VAL A 304 -22.25 -11.87 -6.82
C VAL A 304 -20.93 -12.60 -6.97
N ARG A 305 -20.78 -13.74 -6.29
CA ARG A 305 -19.68 -14.68 -6.48
C ARG A 305 -20.22 -15.92 -7.19
N ALA A 306 -19.50 -16.39 -8.18
CA ALA A 306 -19.87 -17.54 -9.00
C ALA A 306 -18.71 -18.54 -9.13
N GLU A 307 -19.00 -19.82 -8.94
CA GLU A 307 -18.15 -20.97 -9.24
C GLU A 307 -18.60 -21.58 -10.55
N LEU A 308 -17.80 -21.46 -11.59
CA LEU A 308 -18.15 -21.78 -12.96
C LEU A 308 -17.31 -22.96 -13.48
N LEU A 309 -17.74 -23.60 -14.56
CA LEU A 309 -17.04 -24.68 -15.24
C LEU A 309 -16.73 -25.89 -14.33
N GLY A 310 -17.58 -26.20 -13.34
CA GLY A 310 -17.36 -27.26 -12.36
C GLY A 310 -16.18 -26.91 -11.45
N ASP A 311 -16.28 -25.77 -10.77
CA ASP A 311 -15.37 -25.23 -9.74
C ASP A 311 -13.95 -24.93 -10.27
N ARG A 312 -13.77 -24.83 -11.58
CA ARG A 312 -12.48 -24.49 -12.17
C ARG A 312 -12.29 -23.01 -12.40
N LEU A 313 -13.35 -22.23 -12.49
CA LEU A 313 -13.32 -20.79 -12.73
C LEU A 313 -14.17 -20.06 -11.69
N PHE A 314 -13.55 -19.18 -10.94
CA PHE A 314 -14.19 -18.29 -9.96
C PHE A 314 -14.37 -16.91 -10.57
N ALA A 315 -15.55 -16.31 -10.37
CA ALA A 315 -15.84 -14.93 -10.75
C ALA A 315 -16.50 -14.20 -9.58
N ASN A 316 -16.12 -12.95 -9.37
CA ASN A 316 -16.74 -12.05 -8.41
C ASN A 316 -17.07 -10.72 -9.09
N LEU A 317 -18.31 -10.26 -8.95
CA LEU A 317 -18.75 -8.92 -9.38
C LEU A 317 -19.24 -8.18 -8.14
N ALA A 318 -18.65 -7.02 -7.85
CA ALA A 318 -19.00 -6.16 -6.73
C ALA A 318 -19.39 -4.75 -7.20
N LEU A 319 -20.33 -4.14 -6.48
CA LEU A 319 -20.64 -2.72 -6.52
C LEU A 319 -20.36 -2.17 -5.13
N PHE A 320 -19.59 -1.10 -5.05
CA PHE A 320 -19.19 -0.50 -3.78
C PHE A 320 -19.45 1.00 -3.75
N ASP A 321 -19.62 1.52 -2.53
CA ASP A 321 -19.68 2.94 -2.20
C ASP A 321 -18.94 3.14 -0.87
N ILE A 322 -17.87 3.92 -0.89
CA ILE A 322 -16.98 4.18 0.24
C ILE A 322 -16.95 5.68 0.49
N THR A 323 -17.20 6.10 1.72
CA THR A 323 -17.03 7.49 2.17
C THR A 323 -15.97 7.54 3.26
N LYS A 324 -15.04 8.48 3.18
CA LYS A 324 -14.01 8.78 4.16
C LYS A 324 -14.21 10.20 4.68
N GLN A 325 -14.38 10.34 5.98
CA GLN A 325 -14.65 11.60 6.68
C GLN A 325 -13.46 12.02 7.55
N ASN A 326 -13.49 13.24 8.03
CA ASN A 326 -12.43 13.85 8.83
C ASN A 326 -11.08 13.91 8.11
N VAL A 327 -11.10 13.99 6.77
CA VAL A 327 -9.88 14.13 5.97
C VAL A 327 -9.23 15.48 6.27
N ALA A 328 -7.93 15.48 6.48
CA ALA A 328 -7.16 16.69 6.73
C ALA A 328 -7.22 17.64 5.53
N THR A 329 -7.72 18.86 5.74
CA THR A 329 -7.75 19.95 4.76
C THR A 329 -7.01 21.17 5.31
N ALA A 330 -6.50 22.05 4.46
CA ALA A 330 -5.82 23.25 4.93
C ALA A 330 -6.74 24.13 5.80
N ASP A 331 -6.21 24.68 6.91
CA ASP A 331 -6.96 25.64 7.74
C ASP A 331 -7.24 26.91 6.91
N PRO A 332 -8.52 27.27 6.66
CA PRO A 332 -8.88 28.46 5.87
C PRO A 332 -8.40 29.77 6.49
N ASN A 333 -8.01 29.77 7.75
CA ASN A 333 -7.45 30.93 8.46
C ASN A 333 -5.92 30.91 8.52
N ALA A 334 -5.25 29.90 7.94
CA ALA A 334 -3.79 29.85 7.89
C ALA A 334 -3.22 31.03 7.11
N LEU A 335 -2.14 31.62 7.62
CA LEU A 335 -1.39 32.66 6.92
C LEU A 335 -0.49 32.03 5.84
N PRO A 336 -0.09 32.79 4.82
CA PRO A 336 0.85 32.27 3.82
C PRO A 336 2.14 31.73 4.46
N GLY A 337 2.40 30.44 4.22
CA GLY A 337 3.56 29.73 4.80
C GLY A 337 3.28 28.93 6.09
N GLU A 338 2.08 29.04 6.65
CA GLU A 338 1.62 28.15 7.73
C GLU A 338 0.99 26.89 7.13
N ASN A 339 1.26 25.71 7.74
CA ASN A 339 0.75 24.41 7.27
C ASN A 339 -0.22 23.80 8.29
N PHE A 340 -1.07 24.62 8.88
CA PHE A 340 -2.12 24.13 9.78
C PHE A 340 -3.25 23.48 8.98
N VAL A 341 -3.84 22.45 9.58
CA VAL A 341 -4.93 21.67 8.97
C VAL A 341 -6.11 21.55 9.93
N VAL A 342 -7.26 21.21 9.38
CA VAL A 342 -8.51 20.93 10.09
C VAL A 342 -9.13 19.64 9.53
N ALA A 343 -9.78 18.84 10.34
CA ALA A 343 -10.41 17.57 9.96
C ALA A 343 -11.84 17.79 9.44
N THR A 344 -11.98 18.45 8.31
CA THR A 344 -13.30 18.82 7.73
C THR A 344 -13.52 18.31 6.32
N GLY A 345 -12.56 17.58 5.76
CA GLY A 345 -12.67 17.01 4.41
C GLY A 345 -13.48 15.72 4.39
N GLU A 346 -14.19 15.51 3.27
CA GLU A 346 -14.83 14.24 2.95
C GLU A 346 -14.45 13.82 1.53
N GLN A 347 -14.20 12.52 1.37
CA GLN A 347 -13.87 11.90 0.09
C GLN A 347 -14.78 10.70 -0.14
N ARG A 348 -15.22 10.52 -1.37
CA ARG A 348 -16.05 9.40 -1.76
C ARG A 348 -15.44 8.64 -2.93
N SER A 349 -15.57 7.31 -2.89
CA SER A 349 -15.17 6.40 -3.96
C SER A 349 -16.29 5.39 -4.19
N ARG A 350 -16.78 5.25 -5.41
CA ARG A 350 -17.82 4.29 -5.78
C ARG A 350 -17.49 3.64 -7.11
N GLY A 351 -17.92 2.41 -7.27
CA GLY A 351 -17.54 1.72 -8.49
C GLY A 351 -18.06 0.32 -8.66
N ILE A 352 -17.48 -0.32 -9.65
CA ILE A 352 -17.78 -1.70 -10.05
C ILE A 352 -16.45 -2.43 -10.17
N GLU A 353 -16.36 -3.61 -9.57
CA GLU A 353 -15.20 -4.49 -9.66
C GLU A 353 -15.62 -5.86 -10.19
N LEU A 354 -14.84 -6.40 -11.11
CA LEU A 354 -14.97 -7.75 -11.65
C LEU A 354 -13.63 -8.46 -11.54
N ASP A 355 -13.62 -9.61 -10.86
CA ASP A 355 -12.48 -10.51 -10.76
C ASP A 355 -12.83 -11.88 -11.33
N MET A 356 -11.88 -12.45 -12.04
CA MET A 356 -11.98 -13.82 -12.58
C MET A 356 -10.65 -14.53 -12.43
N ILE A 357 -10.66 -15.74 -11.89
CA ILE A 357 -9.48 -16.58 -11.76
C ILE A 357 -9.81 -18.05 -11.93
N GLY A 358 -9.03 -18.76 -12.71
CA GLY A 358 -9.17 -20.21 -12.85
C GLY A 358 -8.77 -20.78 -14.18
N GLU A 359 -9.20 -22.00 -14.39
CA GLU A 359 -8.91 -22.79 -15.60
C GLU A 359 -10.14 -22.83 -16.52
N ILE A 360 -10.01 -22.29 -17.74
CA ILE A 360 -11.07 -22.29 -18.76
C ILE A 360 -11.17 -23.66 -19.43
N LEU A 361 -10.02 -24.21 -19.83
CA LEU A 361 -9.84 -25.52 -20.39
C LEU A 361 -8.59 -26.17 -19.79
N PRO A 362 -8.44 -27.51 -19.81
CA PRO A 362 -7.23 -28.17 -19.29
C PRO A 362 -5.92 -27.52 -19.78
N GLY A 363 -5.14 -27.01 -18.84
CA GLY A 363 -3.90 -26.29 -19.09
C GLY A 363 -4.06 -24.81 -19.51
N TRP A 364 -5.29 -24.31 -19.68
CA TRP A 364 -5.52 -22.90 -20.02
C TRP A 364 -6.07 -22.13 -18.83
N ASN A 365 -5.22 -21.34 -18.18
CA ASN A 365 -5.53 -20.53 -17.00
C ASN A 365 -5.73 -19.06 -17.37
N ILE A 366 -6.56 -18.39 -16.57
CA ILE A 366 -6.84 -16.95 -16.67
C ILE A 366 -6.84 -16.32 -15.29
N VAL A 367 -6.27 -15.12 -15.20
CA VAL A 367 -6.48 -14.16 -14.13
C VAL A 367 -6.87 -12.85 -14.79
N ALA A 368 -8.07 -12.35 -14.52
CA ALA A 368 -8.56 -11.11 -15.10
C ALA A 368 -9.25 -10.28 -14.03
N ASN A 369 -8.99 -8.98 -14.03
CA ASN A 369 -9.73 -8.04 -13.21
C ASN A 369 -10.03 -6.77 -14.01
N TYR A 370 -11.12 -6.12 -13.63
CA TYR A 370 -11.52 -4.84 -14.15
C TYR A 370 -12.18 -4.04 -13.03
N ALA A 371 -11.76 -2.77 -12.90
CA ALA A 371 -12.38 -1.83 -12.00
C ALA A 371 -12.80 -0.57 -12.78
N TYR A 372 -14.02 -0.13 -12.51
CA TYR A 372 -14.46 1.23 -12.77
C TYR A 372 -14.59 1.94 -11.42
N THR A 373 -13.89 3.06 -11.24
CA THR A 373 -13.85 3.78 -9.97
C THR A 373 -14.09 5.26 -10.22
N ASP A 374 -15.18 5.78 -9.65
CA ASP A 374 -15.53 7.20 -9.65
C ASP A 374 -15.21 7.77 -8.26
N THR A 375 -14.31 8.75 -8.20
CA THR A 375 -13.87 9.38 -6.96
C THR A 375 -14.18 10.86 -6.95
N GLU A 376 -14.51 11.41 -5.78
CA GLU A 376 -14.86 12.81 -5.60
C GLU A 376 -14.43 13.30 -4.22
N ILE A 377 -13.89 14.49 -4.15
CA ILE A 377 -13.75 15.26 -2.92
C ILE A 377 -15.10 15.92 -2.67
N THR A 378 -15.86 15.44 -1.68
CA THR A 378 -17.22 15.88 -1.43
C THR A 378 -17.30 17.04 -0.46
N GLU A 379 -16.30 17.18 0.45
CA GLU A 379 -16.14 18.35 1.33
C GLU A 379 -14.67 18.78 1.39
N ASP A 380 -14.42 20.08 1.26
CA ASP A 380 -13.08 20.69 1.34
C ASP A 380 -13.17 22.20 1.68
N ASN A 381 -12.18 22.73 2.43
CA ASN A 381 -12.13 24.13 2.83
C ASN A 381 -11.35 25.03 1.87
N THR A 382 -10.73 24.49 0.82
CA THR A 382 -9.85 25.19 -0.11
C THR A 382 -10.45 25.35 -1.51
N GLY A 383 -11.62 24.75 -1.76
CA GLY A 383 -12.34 24.81 -3.02
C GLY A 383 -12.06 23.63 -3.95
N LEU A 384 -11.63 22.50 -3.43
CA LEU A 384 -11.41 21.27 -4.19
C LEU A 384 -12.66 20.40 -4.33
N GLU A 385 -13.80 20.81 -3.77
CA GLU A 385 -15.08 20.12 -3.92
C GLU A 385 -15.44 19.85 -5.38
N GLY A 386 -15.82 18.61 -5.68
CA GLY A 386 -16.10 18.14 -7.03
C GLY A 386 -14.89 17.66 -7.82
N ASN A 387 -13.67 17.86 -7.31
CA ASN A 387 -12.46 17.32 -7.92
C ASN A 387 -12.34 15.83 -7.64
N ARG A 388 -11.69 15.13 -8.56
CA ARG A 388 -11.35 13.71 -8.41
C ARG A 388 -10.09 13.54 -7.55
N LEU A 389 -10.01 12.43 -6.86
CA LEU A 389 -8.80 12.08 -6.11
C LEU A 389 -7.62 11.81 -7.07
N PHE A 390 -6.45 12.32 -6.73
CA PHE A 390 -5.24 12.08 -7.52
C PHE A 390 -4.86 10.60 -7.56
N GLY A 391 -4.18 10.20 -8.64
CA GLY A 391 -3.65 8.86 -8.81
C GLY A 391 -4.67 7.77 -9.11
N VAL A 392 -5.99 8.04 -9.03
CA VAL A 392 -7.06 7.05 -9.23
C VAL A 392 -7.57 7.08 -10.67
N PRO A 393 -7.33 6.00 -11.45
CA PRO A 393 -7.89 5.88 -12.80
C PRO A 393 -9.38 5.55 -12.75
N GLU A 394 -10.18 6.06 -13.69
CA GLU A 394 -11.58 5.63 -13.84
C GLU A 394 -11.69 4.18 -14.30
N HIS A 395 -10.77 3.75 -15.15
CA HIS A 395 -10.76 2.40 -15.68
C HIS A 395 -9.39 1.76 -15.44
N ASN A 396 -9.40 0.61 -14.78
CA ASN A 396 -8.24 -0.26 -14.62
C ASN A 396 -8.61 -1.67 -15.07
N ALA A 397 -7.84 -2.26 -15.98
CA ALA A 397 -8.09 -3.61 -16.47
C ALA A 397 -6.78 -4.40 -16.58
N ASN A 398 -6.78 -5.60 -16.05
CA ASN A 398 -5.65 -6.51 -16.13
C ASN A 398 -6.14 -7.88 -16.62
N LEU A 399 -5.36 -8.48 -17.50
CA LEU A 399 -5.56 -9.84 -17.95
C LEU A 399 -4.21 -10.53 -18.02
N TRP A 400 -4.09 -11.66 -17.34
CA TRP A 400 -3.00 -12.61 -17.53
C TRP A 400 -3.58 -13.96 -17.91
N THR A 401 -3.08 -14.58 -18.99
CA THR A 401 -3.51 -15.90 -19.39
C THR A 401 -2.32 -16.77 -19.76
N THR A 402 -2.36 -18.02 -19.37
CA THR A 402 -1.33 -19.01 -19.66
C THR A 402 -1.92 -20.26 -20.27
N TYR A 403 -1.15 -20.87 -21.17
CA TYR A 403 -1.48 -22.16 -21.73
C TYR A 403 -0.28 -23.11 -21.63
N GLU A 404 -0.46 -24.21 -20.89
CA GLU A 404 0.51 -25.28 -20.76
C GLU A 404 0.16 -26.46 -21.67
N ILE A 405 1.12 -26.94 -22.44
CA ILE A 405 0.97 -28.16 -23.26
C ILE A 405 0.93 -29.36 -22.33
N GLN A 406 -0.21 -30.06 -22.31
CA GLN A 406 -0.49 -31.13 -21.35
C GLN A 406 0.07 -32.50 -21.75
N THR A 407 0.37 -32.74 -23.05
CA THR A 407 0.75 -34.07 -23.56
C THR A 407 1.79 -33.99 -24.67
N GLY A 408 2.47 -35.11 -24.93
CA GLY A 408 3.48 -35.23 -25.95
C GLY A 408 4.88 -34.79 -25.53
N ASP A 409 5.78 -34.60 -26.48
CA ASP A 409 7.20 -34.29 -26.21
C ASP A 409 7.41 -32.90 -25.65
N LEU A 410 6.42 -32.02 -25.77
CA LEU A 410 6.43 -30.65 -25.28
C LEU A 410 5.57 -30.47 -24.02
N ALA A 411 5.11 -31.56 -23.37
CA ALA A 411 4.38 -31.47 -22.14
C ALA A 411 5.19 -30.70 -21.09
N GLY A 412 4.55 -29.76 -20.37
CA GLY A 412 5.19 -28.84 -19.41
C GLY A 412 5.75 -27.55 -20.05
N LEU A 413 5.59 -27.36 -21.37
CA LEU A 413 5.88 -26.06 -22.01
C LEU A 413 4.67 -25.15 -21.86
N GLU A 414 4.87 -24.02 -21.21
CA GLU A 414 3.84 -23.01 -20.93
C GLU A 414 4.17 -21.69 -21.64
N PHE A 415 3.14 -21.07 -22.18
CA PHE A 415 3.17 -19.73 -22.75
C PHE A 415 2.23 -18.84 -21.96
N GLY A 416 2.69 -17.65 -21.60
CA GLY A 416 1.89 -16.64 -20.94
C GLY A 416 1.87 -15.34 -21.73
N ILE A 417 0.73 -14.66 -21.71
CA ILE A 417 0.56 -13.30 -22.19
C ILE A 417 -0.30 -12.52 -21.22
N GLY A 418 0.07 -11.27 -20.97
CA GLY A 418 -0.67 -10.38 -20.11
C GLY A 418 -0.79 -8.99 -20.69
N VAL A 419 -1.88 -8.31 -20.31
CA VAL A 419 -2.13 -6.92 -20.65
C VAL A 419 -2.58 -6.17 -19.41
N ASN A 420 -2.11 -4.93 -19.27
CA ASN A 420 -2.51 -4.01 -18.21
C ASN A 420 -2.92 -2.69 -18.88
N TYR A 421 -4.12 -2.23 -18.60
CA TYR A 421 -4.64 -0.93 -19.03
C TYR A 421 -4.97 -0.09 -17.83
N VAL A 422 -4.51 1.14 -17.81
CA VAL A 422 -4.83 2.17 -16.83
C VAL A 422 -5.23 3.41 -17.60
N SER A 423 -6.44 3.92 -17.36
CA SER A 423 -6.90 5.17 -17.99
C SER A 423 -6.13 6.37 -17.46
N ASP A 424 -6.31 7.51 -18.11
CA ASP A 424 -5.83 8.80 -17.59
C ASP A 424 -6.37 9.06 -16.18
N ARG A 425 -5.55 9.77 -15.39
CA ARG A 425 -5.85 10.12 -14.00
C ARG A 425 -5.19 11.44 -13.64
N PHE A 426 -5.75 12.16 -12.70
CA PHE A 426 -5.13 13.39 -12.23
C PHE A 426 -3.91 13.12 -11.36
N GLY A 427 -2.89 13.98 -11.47
CA GLY A 427 -1.66 13.86 -10.72
C GLY A 427 -1.71 14.58 -9.36
N ASP A 428 -2.71 15.45 -9.13
CA ASP A 428 -2.94 16.16 -7.87
C ASP A 428 -4.44 16.34 -7.60
N ASN A 429 -4.81 16.69 -6.37
CA ASN A 429 -6.21 16.95 -5.99
C ASN A 429 -6.77 18.27 -6.54
N ASP A 430 -5.92 19.20 -6.99
CA ASP A 430 -6.35 20.38 -7.74
C ASP A 430 -6.84 20.03 -9.15
N ASN A 431 -6.63 18.79 -9.59
CA ASN A 431 -6.85 18.30 -10.95
C ASN A 431 -6.13 19.18 -11.99
N SER A 432 -4.96 19.67 -11.63
CA SER A 432 -4.22 20.67 -12.40
C SER A 432 -3.38 20.07 -13.52
N PHE A 433 -3.05 18.79 -13.46
CA PHE A 433 -2.33 18.06 -14.50
C PHE A 433 -2.76 16.59 -14.57
N VAL A 434 -2.55 15.98 -15.74
CA VAL A 434 -2.96 14.61 -16.04
C VAL A 434 -1.76 13.70 -16.18
N LEU A 435 -1.86 12.51 -15.62
CA LEU A 435 -1.03 11.35 -15.93
C LEU A 435 -1.72 10.58 -17.05
N GLU A 436 -1.05 10.48 -18.20
CA GLU A 436 -1.63 9.88 -19.41
C GLU A 436 -1.95 8.39 -19.23
N GLU A 437 -2.97 7.92 -19.93
CA GLU A 437 -3.32 6.49 -19.98
C GLU A 437 -2.18 5.64 -20.55
N TYR A 438 -2.12 4.38 -20.16
CA TYR A 438 -1.17 3.45 -20.73
C TYR A 438 -1.71 2.03 -20.88
N PHE A 439 -1.11 1.30 -21.83
CA PHE A 439 -1.38 -0.09 -22.10
C PHE A 439 -0.08 -0.87 -22.18
N LEU A 440 0.15 -1.79 -21.22
CA LEU A 440 1.33 -2.62 -21.17
C LEU A 440 1.01 -4.03 -21.64
N THR A 441 1.96 -4.64 -22.34
CA THR A 441 1.90 -6.06 -22.71
C THR A 441 3.08 -6.78 -22.10
N ASN A 442 2.80 -7.91 -21.43
CA ASN A 442 3.79 -8.78 -20.83
C ASN A 442 3.71 -10.16 -21.47
N ALA A 443 4.82 -10.87 -21.53
CA ALA A 443 4.87 -12.22 -22.07
C ALA A 443 5.74 -13.13 -21.21
N ALA A 444 5.43 -14.42 -21.18
CA ALA A 444 6.25 -15.41 -20.52
C ALA A 444 6.32 -16.69 -21.34
N ILE A 445 7.43 -17.39 -21.21
CA ILE A 445 7.57 -18.77 -21.64
C ILE A 445 8.28 -19.54 -20.52
N SER A 446 7.74 -20.68 -20.13
CA SER A 446 8.39 -21.56 -19.16
C SER A 446 8.34 -23.00 -19.62
N TYR A 447 9.30 -23.79 -19.18
CA TYR A 447 9.32 -25.21 -19.39
C TYR A 447 9.67 -25.93 -18.10
N GLN A 448 8.76 -26.79 -17.67
CA GLN A 448 8.95 -27.63 -16.49
C GLN A 448 9.07 -29.08 -16.92
N ARG A 449 10.10 -29.75 -16.43
CA ARG A 449 10.31 -31.17 -16.65
C ARG A 449 11.02 -31.83 -15.47
N ASP A 450 10.42 -32.92 -14.98
CA ASP A 450 10.90 -33.62 -13.79
C ASP A 450 11.05 -32.67 -12.59
N ASN A 451 12.26 -32.48 -12.09
CA ASN A 451 12.56 -31.65 -10.92
C ASN A 451 13.17 -30.26 -11.26
N TRP A 452 13.12 -29.81 -12.51
CA TRP A 452 13.62 -28.49 -12.88
C TRP A 452 12.60 -27.68 -13.70
N ARG A 453 12.66 -26.38 -13.54
CA ARG A 453 11.90 -25.40 -14.33
C ARG A 453 12.84 -24.31 -14.83
N ALA A 454 12.72 -23.96 -16.10
CA ALA A 454 13.34 -22.78 -16.68
C ALA A 454 12.24 -21.83 -17.18
N GLY A 455 12.44 -20.53 -16.98
CA GLY A 455 11.47 -19.52 -17.39
C GLY A 455 12.14 -18.27 -17.94
N LEU A 456 11.44 -17.61 -18.85
CA LEU A 456 11.74 -16.28 -19.35
C LEU A 456 10.48 -15.44 -19.21
N ASN A 457 10.58 -14.32 -18.50
CA ASN A 457 9.52 -13.33 -18.34
C ASN A 457 9.95 -12.04 -19.03
N ILE A 458 9.06 -11.46 -19.79
CA ILE A 458 9.25 -10.19 -20.49
C ILE A 458 8.17 -9.24 -20.01
N ARG A 459 8.55 -8.17 -19.33
CA ARG A 459 7.67 -7.11 -18.89
C ARG A 459 7.77 -5.94 -19.85
N ASN A 460 6.65 -5.26 -20.04
CA ASN A 460 6.56 -4.12 -20.96
C ASN A 460 7.19 -4.43 -22.32
N LEU A 461 6.68 -5.45 -22.99
CA LEU A 461 7.22 -6.03 -24.25
C LEU A 461 7.46 -4.97 -25.35
N PHE A 462 6.67 -3.93 -25.38
CA PHE A 462 6.72 -2.88 -26.40
C PHE A 462 7.47 -1.62 -25.95
N ASP A 463 8.11 -1.65 -24.76
CA ASP A 463 8.87 -0.55 -24.16
C ASP A 463 8.05 0.77 -24.09
N VAL A 464 6.80 0.64 -23.65
CA VAL A 464 5.90 1.80 -23.48
C VAL A 464 6.43 2.68 -22.34
N GLN A 465 6.57 3.95 -22.59
CA GLN A 465 6.90 4.95 -21.57
C GLN A 465 5.62 5.41 -20.88
N TYR A 466 5.59 5.39 -19.54
CA TYR A 466 4.42 5.75 -18.75
C TYR A 466 4.82 6.26 -17.37
N ILE A 467 3.94 7.03 -16.77
CA ILE A 467 4.06 7.38 -15.34
C ILE A 467 3.29 6.34 -14.54
N ASP A 468 3.99 5.67 -13.63
CA ASP A 468 3.41 4.61 -12.80
C ASP A 468 2.56 5.18 -11.66
N SER A 469 3.09 6.16 -10.94
CA SER A 469 2.44 6.74 -9.75
C SER A 469 2.71 8.23 -9.61
N SER A 470 1.86 8.90 -8.81
CA SER A 470 2.04 10.26 -8.30
C SER A 470 1.62 10.28 -6.84
N GLU A 471 2.26 11.12 -6.04
CA GLU A 471 1.92 11.36 -4.62
C GLU A 471 1.17 12.70 -4.43
N GLY A 472 0.47 13.16 -5.46
CA GLY A 472 -0.35 14.37 -5.41
C GLY A 472 0.43 15.69 -5.57
N SER A 473 1.65 15.65 -6.10
CA SER A 473 2.51 16.81 -6.25
C SER A 473 2.86 17.10 -7.70
N ARG A 474 2.72 18.37 -8.11
CA ARG A 474 3.24 18.84 -9.41
C ARG A 474 4.76 18.81 -9.51
N LEU A 475 5.45 18.83 -8.37
CA LEU A 475 6.88 19.09 -8.32
C LEU A 475 7.71 17.81 -8.16
N ILE A 476 7.23 16.86 -7.39
CA ILE A 476 7.95 15.64 -7.01
C ILE A 476 7.04 14.40 -7.09
N GLU A 477 7.68 13.23 -7.10
CA GLU A 477 7.05 11.92 -6.94
C GLU A 477 6.11 11.48 -8.08
N ASN A 478 6.18 12.14 -9.26
CA ASN A 478 5.60 11.57 -10.47
C ASN A 478 6.61 10.59 -11.05
N ARG A 479 6.42 9.30 -10.78
CA ARG A 479 7.42 8.25 -11.04
C ARG A 479 7.20 7.59 -12.38
N PRO A 480 8.19 7.67 -13.30
CA PRO A 480 8.18 6.85 -14.51
C PRO A 480 8.16 5.36 -14.18
N GLY A 481 7.42 4.59 -14.97
CA GLY A 481 7.40 3.14 -14.87
C GLY A 481 8.60 2.47 -15.55
N GLU A 482 8.81 1.20 -15.23
CA GLU A 482 9.89 0.39 -15.80
C GLU A 482 9.70 0.19 -17.31
N GLY A 483 10.76 0.35 -18.09
CA GLY A 483 10.83 0.00 -19.50
C GLY A 483 10.83 -1.51 -19.74
N LEU A 484 11.22 -1.92 -20.95
CA LEU A 484 11.35 -3.33 -21.32
C LEU A 484 12.32 -4.06 -20.37
N THR A 485 11.78 -5.04 -19.63
CA THR A 485 12.56 -5.84 -18.68
C THR A 485 12.47 -7.32 -19.03
N ILE A 486 13.61 -8.01 -19.07
CA ILE A 486 13.71 -9.43 -19.39
C ILE A 486 14.34 -10.18 -18.22
N ILE A 487 13.61 -11.15 -17.65
CA ILE A 487 14.03 -11.92 -16.48
C ILE A 487 14.10 -13.40 -16.85
N GLY A 488 15.30 -13.98 -16.79
CA GLY A 488 15.51 -15.42 -16.91
C GLY A 488 15.60 -16.09 -15.53
N SER A 489 14.96 -17.25 -15.36
CA SER A 489 14.99 -18.02 -14.11
C SER A 489 15.22 -19.50 -14.37
N VAL A 490 15.92 -20.16 -13.45
CA VAL A 490 16.06 -21.62 -13.40
C VAL A 490 15.90 -22.05 -11.95
N SER A 491 15.01 -23.03 -11.70
CA SER A 491 14.82 -23.64 -10.40
C SER A 491 14.95 -25.16 -10.47
N VAL A 492 15.47 -25.76 -9.41
CA VAL A 492 15.64 -27.21 -9.26
C VAL A 492 15.13 -27.61 -7.88
N GLU A 493 14.24 -28.60 -7.83
CA GLU A 493 13.78 -29.24 -6.60
C GLU A 493 14.61 -30.47 -6.29
N PHE A 494 15.01 -30.71 -5.04
CA PHE A 494 15.89 -31.79 -4.60
C PHE A 494 15.15 -32.78 -3.73
#